data_21517c1dd1f5b51444fa5fe4f86dda14
#
_entry.id   21517c1dd1f5b51444fa5fe4f86dda14
#
_cell.length_a   1.000
_cell.length_b   1.000
_cell.length_c   1.000
_cell.angle_alpha   90.00
_cell.angle_beta   90.00
_cell.angle_gamma   90.00
#
_symmetry.space_group_name_H-M   'P 1'
#
loop_
_entity.id
_entity.type
_entity.pdbx_description
1 polymer ?
#
loop_
_entity_poly.entity_id
_entity_poly.type
_entity_poly.pdbx_seq_one_letter_code
_entity_poly.pdbx_strand_id
1 'polypeptide(L)'
;MSMTTPIVDFVRSYAKSGTARLHMPGHKGQSLLGFEPLDITEICGADELYAPEGIIAESEANATRLFGTAHSYYSTEGSSQCIRAMLFLALQGAPQNGKRPVLLAARNAHKALLYAAALLDFDIRWLWPSAQAEGALCSCPVTAEALTGALHALAQQGISPFGVYVTSPD
;
A
#
# COMPACT_ATOMS: atom_id res chain seq x y z
N MET A 1 23.13 -9.79 -13.21
CA MET A 1 22.43 -9.12 -14.32
C MET A 1 22.20 -7.67 -13.95
N SER A 2 22.49 -6.72 -14.82
CA SER A 2 22.15 -5.31 -14.62
C SER A 2 20.63 -5.19 -14.58
N MET A 3 20.10 -4.50 -13.58
CA MET A 3 18.66 -4.24 -13.45
C MET A 3 18.27 -3.14 -14.45
N THR A 4 17.27 -3.38 -15.28
CA THR A 4 16.73 -2.39 -16.23
C THR A 4 15.80 -1.41 -15.52
N THR A 5 15.59 -0.23 -16.11
CA THR A 5 14.66 0.79 -15.63
C THR A 5 13.61 1.11 -16.68
N PRO A 6 12.74 0.12 -17.04
CA PRO A 6 11.98 0.17 -18.29
C PRO A 6 11.07 1.40 -18.41
N ILE A 7 10.41 1.82 -17.34
CA ILE A 7 9.56 3.03 -17.31
C ILE A 7 10.43 4.27 -17.58
N VAL A 8 11.53 4.42 -16.87
CA VAL A 8 12.42 5.60 -16.99
C VAL A 8 13.06 5.65 -18.36
N ASP A 9 13.50 4.49 -18.88
CA ASP A 9 14.15 4.37 -20.19
C ASP A 9 13.17 4.71 -21.31
N PHE A 10 11.92 4.22 -21.23
CA PHE A 10 10.87 4.54 -22.19
C PHE A 10 10.56 6.05 -22.18
N VAL A 11 10.27 6.63 -21.03
CA VAL A 11 9.87 8.04 -20.89
C VAL A 11 10.99 8.96 -21.39
N ARG A 12 12.25 8.68 -21.06
CA ARG A 12 13.40 9.45 -21.56
C ARG A 12 13.60 9.31 -23.07
N SER A 13 13.39 8.12 -23.62
CA SER A 13 13.45 7.89 -25.06
C SER A 13 12.34 8.63 -25.78
N TYR A 14 11.11 8.54 -25.26
CA TYR A 14 9.95 9.25 -25.80
C TYR A 14 10.14 10.76 -25.78
N ALA A 15 10.67 11.32 -24.67
CA ALA A 15 10.95 12.75 -24.56
C ALA A 15 11.91 13.28 -25.66
N LYS A 16 12.82 12.40 -26.16
CA LYS A 16 13.83 12.72 -27.18
C LYS A 16 13.38 12.37 -28.60
N SER A 17 12.27 11.66 -28.79
CA SER A 17 11.87 11.10 -30.08
C SER A 17 11.42 12.14 -31.12
N GLY A 18 11.09 13.37 -30.67
CA GLY A 18 10.48 14.38 -31.57
C GLY A 18 9.04 14.07 -32.00
N THR A 19 8.42 13.04 -31.42
CA THR A 19 7.05 12.64 -31.73
C THR A 19 6.04 13.76 -31.37
N ALA A 20 5.14 14.08 -32.30
CA ALA A 20 4.07 15.03 -32.04
C ALA A 20 3.12 14.50 -30.95
N ARG A 21 2.96 15.26 -29.86
CA ARG A 21 2.16 14.88 -28.70
C ARG A 21 0.71 15.31 -28.85
N LEU A 22 -0.11 14.52 -29.52
CA LEU A 22 -1.54 14.78 -29.66
C LEU A 22 -2.38 14.24 -28.48
N HIS A 23 -1.74 13.55 -27.54
CA HIS A 23 -2.32 13.00 -26.32
C HIS A 23 -2.31 14.00 -25.14
N MET A 24 -3.00 13.67 -24.06
CA MET A 24 -2.85 14.37 -22.78
C MET A 24 -1.48 14.01 -22.14
N PRO A 25 -0.91 14.88 -21.29
CA PRO A 25 -1.46 16.14 -20.79
C PRO A 25 -1.36 17.33 -21.78
N GLY A 26 -2.10 18.40 -21.44
CA GLY A 26 -2.28 19.58 -22.31
C GLY A 26 -1.03 20.39 -22.64
N HIS A 27 0.03 20.32 -21.81
CA HIS A 27 1.31 21.02 -22.04
C HIS A 27 2.10 20.48 -23.24
N LYS A 28 1.71 19.31 -23.79
CA LYS A 28 2.33 18.69 -24.97
C LYS A 28 3.86 18.55 -24.90
N GLY A 29 4.41 18.39 -23.68
CA GLY A 29 5.83 18.30 -23.44
C GLY A 29 6.60 19.62 -23.54
N GLN A 30 5.90 20.74 -23.66
CA GLN A 30 6.53 22.07 -23.59
C GLN A 30 7.00 22.32 -22.16
N SER A 31 8.30 22.56 -22.02
CA SER A 31 8.92 22.69 -20.71
C SER A 31 8.65 24.07 -20.09
N LEU A 32 8.03 24.10 -18.92
CA LEU A 32 7.89 25.24 -18.03
C LEU A 32 8.66 25.03 -16.72
N LEU A 33 8.52 23.86 -16.11
CA LEU A 33 9.17 23.46 -14.85
C LEU A 33 10.31 22.46 -15.06
N GLY A 34 10.48 21.95 -16.28
CA GLY A 34 11.56 21.03 -16.67
C GLY A 34 11.21 19.56 -16.73
N PHE A 35 10.10 19.13 -16.18
CA PHE A 35 9.68 17.72 -16.17
C PHE A 35 8.54 17.39 -17.16
N GLU A 36 7.89 18.35 -17.75
CA GLU A 36 6.77 18.14 -18.69
C GLU A 36 7.11 17.24 -19.89
N PRO A 37 8.36 17.23 -20.41
CA PRO A 37 8.73 16.26 -21.43
C PRO A 37 8.63 14.81 -20.99
N LEU A 38 8.70 14.55 -19.67
CA LEU A 38 8.62 13.22 -19.06
C LEU A 38 7.20 12.85 -18.63
N ASP A 39 6.26 13.81 -18.65
CA ASP A 39 4.87 13.58 -18.28
C ASP A 39 4.07 13.10 -19.51
N ILE A 40 3.55 11.89 -19.43
CA ILE A 40 2.84 11.18 -20.49
C ILE A 40 1.62 10.46 -19.93
N THR A 41 0.77 9.94 -20.81
CA THR A 41 -0.36 9.06 -20.48
C THR A 41 -0.15 7.66 -21.08
N GLU A 42 -1.20 6.84 -21.14
CA GLU A 42 -1.24 5.48 -21.70
C GLU A 42 -1.14 5.52 -23.23
N ILE A 43 0.00 5.96 -23.76
CA ILE A 43 0.31 5.93 -25.17
C ILE A 43 0.91 4.59 -25.57
N CYS A 44 0.98 4.31 -26.86
CA CYS A 44 1.57 3.08 -27.38
C CYS A 44 2.96 2.84 -26.77
N GLY A 45 3.15 1.72 -26.09
CA GLY A 45 4.37 1.32 -25.41
C GLY A 45 4.56 1.87 -23.99
N ALA A 46 3.70 2.79 -23.52
CA ALA A 46 3.78 3.34 -22.16
C ALA A 46 3.18 2.43 -21.10
N ASP A 47 2.34 1.46 -21.51
CA ASP A 47 1.61 0.58 -20.61
C ASP A 47 0.55 1.32 -19.77
N GLU A 48 -0.21 0.61 -18.94
CA GLU A 48 -1.16 1.17 -17.98
C GLU A 48 -1.05 0.48 -16.61
N LEU A 49 -1.25 1.25 -15.53
CA LEU A 49 -1.02 0.74 -14.18
C LEU A 49 -2.12 -0.24 -13.70
N TYR A 50 -3.35 -0.13 -14.24
CA TYR A 50 -4.46 -0.98 -13.81
C TYR A 50 -4.32 -2.43 -14.26
N ALA A 51 -3.81 -2.65 -15.46
CA ALA A 51 -3.58 -3.97 -16.04
C ALA A 51 -2.24 -4.00 -16.79
N PRO A 52 -1.10 -3.93 -16.09
CA PRO A 52 0.20 -3.77 -16.72
C PRO A 52 0.60 -5.04 -17.47
N GLU A 53 0.98 -4.88 -18.75
CA GLU A 53 1.45 -5.97 -19.63
C GLU A 53 2.82 -5.67 -20.27
N GLY A 54 3.32 -4.45 -20.12
CA GLY A 54 4.53 -3.92 -20.76
C GLY A 54 5.59 -3.46 -19.76
N ILE A 55 6.02 -2.20 -19.91
CA ILE A 55 7.12 -1.61 -19.14
C ILE A 55 6.83 -1.48 -17.64
N ILE A 56 5.57 -1.31 -17.26
CA ILE A 56 5.16 -1.28 -15.86
C ILE A 56 5.26 -2.70 -15.27
N ALA A 57 4.73 -3.72 -15.97
CA ALA A 57 4.85 -5.11 -15.54
C ALA A 57 6.32 -5.54 -15.41
N GLU A 58 7.19 -5.16 -16.36
CA GLU A 58 8.63 -5.44 -16.27
C GLU A 58 9.26 -4.74 -15.06
N SER A 59 8.87 -3.49 -14.79
CA SER A 59 9.36 -2.72 -13.65
C SER A 59 8.92 -3.34 -12.32
N GLU A 60 7.66 -3.78 -12.20
CA GLU A 60 7.16 -4.51 -11.03
C GLU A 60 7.87 -5.85 -10.83
N ALA A 61 8.17 -6.57 -11.91
CA ALA A 61 8.99 -7.79 -11.85
C ALA A 61 10.43 -7.50 -11.37
N ASN A 62 11.00 -6.35 -11.75
CA ASN A 62 12.30 -5.90 -11.24
C ASN A 62 12.24 -5.61 -9.74
N ALA A 63 11.21 -4.91 -9.28
CA ALA A 63 10.97 -4.65 -7.85
C ALA A 63 10.77 -5.97 -7.07
N THR A 64 10.00 -6.91 -7.61
CA THR A 64 9.78 -8.24 -7.04
C THR A 64 11.11 -8.98 -6.82
N ARG A 65 12.01 -8.97 -7.82
CA ARG A 65 13.33 -9.57 -7.66
C ARG A 65 14.21 -8.86 -6.65
N LEU A 66 14.16 -7.51 -6.65
CA LEU A 66 14.97 -6.70 -5.74
C LEU A 66 14.59 -6.92 -4.27
N PHE A 67 13.30 -6.97 -3.98
CA PHE A 67 12.79 -7.11 -2.63
C PHE A 67 12.58 -8.56 -2.19
N GLY A 68 12.73 -9.52 -3.09
CA GLY A 68 12.54 -10.94 -2.80
C GLY A 68 11.09 -11.28 -2.42
N THR A 69 10.12 -10.56 -2.95
CA THR A 69 8.70 -10.78 -2.72
C THR A 69 8.11 -11.75 -3.74
N ALA A 70 6.91 -12.29 -3.49
CA ALA A 70 6.19 -13.07 -4.49
C ALA A 70 5.72 -12.17 -5.65
N HIS A 71 5.21 -10.99 -5.33
CA HIS A 71 4.81 -9.94 -6.27
C HIS A 71 5.02 -8.57 -5.64
N SER A 72 5.31 -7.56 -6.46
CA SER A 72 5.36 -6.15 -6.08
C SER A 72 4.49 -5.36 -7.04
N TYR A 73 3.65 -4.50 -6.50
CA TYR A 73 2.72 -3.66 -7.26
C TYR A 73 2.97 -2.19 -6.95
N TYR A 74 2.85 -1.33 -7.94
CA TYR A 74 2.97 0.11 -7.74
C TYR A 74 1.64 0.73 -7.33
N SER A 75 1.73 1.75 -6.48
CA SER A 75 0.59 2.57 -6.06
C SER A 75 0.89 4.04 -6.29
N THR A 76 -0.03 4.76 -6.90
CA THR A 76 0.06 6.21 -7.14
C THR A 76 -0.53 7.04 -6.01
N GLU A 77 -1.31 6.42 -5.11
CA GLU A 77 -1.91 7.10 -3.94
C GLU A 77 -1.09 6.89 -2.64
N GLY A 78 0.16 6.46 -2.78
CA GLY A 78 1.08 6.25 -1.66
C GLY A 78 0.66 5.12 -0.71
N SER A 79 1.28 5.07 0.48
CA SER A 79 1.06 4.04 1.49
C SER A 79 -0.39 3.94 1.98
N SER A 80 -1.18 5.00 1.89
CA SER A 80 -2.59 4.97 2.28
C SER A 80 -3.42 4.03 1.41
N GLN A 81 -3.15 3.97 0.10
CA GLN A 81 -3.79 3.00 -0.80
C GLN A 81 -3.30 1.59 -0.50
N CYS A 82 -1.99 1.41 -0.28
CA CYS A 82 -1.42 0.11 0.05
C CYS A 82 -2.02 -0.46 1.35
N ILE A 83 -2.20 0.37 2.38
CA ILE A 83 -2.85 -0.04 3.64
C ILE A 83 -4.29 -0.49 3.38
N ARG A 84 -5.07 0.27 2.60
CA ARG A 84 -6.45 -0.11 2.25
C ARG A 84 -6.50 -1.42 1.47
N ALA A 85 -5.63 -1.60 0.48
CA ALA A 85 -5.54 -2.82 -0.33
C ALA A 85 -5.16 -4.04 0.52
N MET A 86 -4.14 -3.89 1.38
CA MET A 86 -3.70 -4.94 2.30
C MET A 86 -4.83 -5.38 3.24
N LEU A 87 -5.57 -4.43 3.82
CA LEU A 87 -6.69 -4.73 4.71
C LEU A 87 -7.88 -5.35 3.98
N PHE A 88 -8.15 -4.89 2.74
CA PHE A 88 -9.16 -5.51 1.89
C PHE A 88 -8.83 -6.98 1.60
N LEU A 89 -7.59 -7.27 1.23
CA LEU A 89 -7.14 -8.66 0.99
C LEU A 89 -7.21 -9.52 2.25
N ALA A 90 -6.76 -8.99 3.39
CA ALA A 90 -6.85 -9.71 4.66
C ALA A 90 -8.30 -10.01 5.05
N LEU A 91 -9.21 -9.08 4.77
CA LEU A 91 -10.64 -9.22 5.07
C LEU A 91 -11.31 -10.36 4.28
N GLN A 92 -10.78 -10.71 3.09
CA GLN A 92 -11.30 -11.87 2.32
C GLN A 92 -11.17 -13.19 3.09
N GLY A 93 -10.20 -13.28 4.02
CA GLY A 93 -10.02 -14.41 4.93
C GLY A 93 -10.80 -14.33 6.24
N ALA A 94 -11.61 -13.29 6.44
CA ALA A 94 -12.34 -13.09 7.68
C ALA A 94 -13.40 -14.19 7.91
N PRO A 95 -13.67 -14.57 9.18
CA PRO A 95 -14.70 -15.55 9.50
C PRO A 95 -16.09 -15.14 9.00
N GLN A 96 -16.73 -15.97 8.19
CA GLN A 96 -18.06 -15.76 7.64
C GLN A 96 -19.15 -16.20 8.64
N ASN A 97 -19.27 -15.51 9.77
CA ASN A 97 -20.19 -15.88 10.86
C ASN A 97 -21.36 -14.90 11.04
N GLY A 98 -21.60 -14.02 10.06
CA GLY A 98 -22.64 -13.00 10.11
C GLY A 98 -22.40 -11.85 11.09
N LYS A 99 -21.24 -11.83 11.75
CA LYS A 99 -20.81 -10.72 12.62
C LYS A 99 -19.89 -9.78 11.85
N ARG A 100 -19.85 -8.52 12.27
CA ARG A 100 -18.92 -7.54 11.72
C ARG A 100 -17.48 -7.99 11.99
N PRO A 101 -16.62 -8.02 10.96
CA PRO A 101 -15.23 -8.45 11.13
C PRO A 101 -14.47 -7.55 12.11
N VAL A 102 -13.50 -8.12 12.82
CA VAL A 102 -12.71 -7.40 13.83
C VAL A 102 -11.23 -7.47 13.49
N LEU A 103 -10.56 -6.32 13.50
CA LEU A 103 -9.10 -6.21 13.43
C LEU A 103 -8.53 -5.84 14.81
N LEU A 104 -7.48 -6.51 15.24
CA LEU A 104 -6.71 -6.11 16.41
C LEU A 104 -5.56 -5.19 15.96
N ALA A 105 -5.46 -3.97 16.47
CA ALA A 105 -4.50 -2.98 15.98
C ALA A 105 -3.78 -2.23 17.09
N ALA A 106 -2.48 -1.99 16.91
CA ALA A 106 -1.70 -1.10 17.77
C ALA A 106 -2.21 0.35 17.68
N ARG A 107 -2.21 1.07 18.80
CA ARG A 107 -2.83 2.41 18.90
C ARG A 107 -2.11 3.49 18.12
N ASN A 108 -0.82 3.29 17.76
CA ASN A 108 -0.02 4.19 16.92
C ASN A 108 -0.26 4.05 15.41
N ALA A 109 -1.32 3.34 15.02
CA ALA A 109 -1.65 3.13 13.61
C ALA A 109 -1.92 4.43 12.85
N HIS A 110 -1.47 4.50 11.61
CA HIS A 110 -1.74 5.63 10.72
C HIS A 110 -3.24 5.79 10.46
N LYS A 111 -3.72 7.04 10.28
CA LYS A 111 -5.13 7.36 10.01
C LYS A 111 -5.76 6.59 8.84
N ALA A 112 -4.96 6.12 7.88
CA ALA A 112 -5.44 5.30 6.77
C ALA A 112 -6.13 4.01 7.24
N LEU A 113 -5.74 3.46 8.41
CA LEU A 113 -6.43 2.33 9.02
C LEU A 113 -7.88 2.69 9.41
N LEU A 114 -8.10 3.86 10.01
CA LEU A 114 -9.45 4.32 10.38
C LEU A 114 -10.33 4.51 9.15
N TYR A 115 -9.76 5.09 8.09
CA TYR A 115 -10.48 5.25 6.83
C TYR A 115 -10.77 3.91 6.15
N ALA A 116 -9.83 2.96 6.23
CA ALA A 116 -10.08 1.61 5.74
C ALA A 116 -11.18 0.90 6.53
N ALA A 117 -11.22 1.04 7.86
CA ALA A 117 -12.27 0.46 8.69
C ALA A 117 -13.65 1.00 8.34
N ALA A 118 -13.76 2.31 8.08
CA ALA A 118 -15.00 2.94 7.64
C ALA A 118 -15.41 2.50 6.22
N LEU A 119 -14.44 2.36 5.29
CA LEU A 119 -14.70 1.99 3.91
C LEU A 119 -15.08 0.51 3.77
N LEU A 120 -14.40 -0.37 4.52
CA LEU A 120 -14.51 -1.83 4.41
C LEU A 120 -15.42 -2.46 5.46
N ASP A 121 -16.02 -1.65 6.32
CA ASP A 121 -17.02 -2.02 7.33
C ASP A 121 -16.54 -3.10 8.33
N PHE A 122 -15.40 -2.86 8.98
CA PHE A 122 -14.89 -3.69 10.08
C PHE A 122 -14.66 -2.90 11.35
N ASP A 123 -14.67 -3.56 12.50
CA ASP A 123 -14.37 -2.98 13.80
C ASP A 123 -12.89 -3.10 14.14
N ILE A 124 -12.37 -2.10 14.89
CA ILE A 124 -11.01 -2.12 15.42
C ILE A 124 -11.06 -2.37 16.92
N ARG A 125 -10.29 -3.34 17.39
CA ARG A 125 -9.93 -3.52 18.80
C ARG A 125 -8.49 -3.04 19.00
N TRP A 126 -8.31 -2.12 19.93
CA TRP A 126 -7.03 -1.46 20.12
C TRP A 126 -6.13 -2.22 21.09
N LEU A 127 -4.87 -2.42 20.69
CA LEU A 127 -3.78 -2.70 21.61
C LEU A 127 -3.23 -1.36 22.09
N TRP A 128 -3.29 -1.18 23.40
CA TRP A 128 -2.78 0.03 24.05
C TRP A 128 -1.32 -0.16 24.45
N PRO A 129 -0.51 0.93 24.47
CA PRO A 129 0.87 0.85 24.91
C PRO A 129 0.95 0.39 26.38
N SER A 130 2.03 -0.30 26.70
CA SER A 130 2.33 -0.66 28.09
C SER A 130 2.59 0.58 28.95
N ALA A 131 2.48 0.45 30.27
CA ALA A 131 2.77 1.55 31.21
C ALA A 131 4.21 2.10 31.06
N GLN A 132 5.17 1.26 30.59
CA GLN A 132 6.54 1.67 30.34
C GLN A 132 6.69 2.61 29.13
N ALA A 133 5.73 2.57 28.21
CA ALA A 133 5.67 3.47 27.05
C ALA A 133 4.76 4.68 27.30
N GLU A 134 4.23 4.82 28.51
CA GLU A 134 3.36 5.94 28.89
C GLU A 134 4.13 7.25 28.79
N GLY A 135 3.62 8.19 27.98
CA GLY A 135 4.29 9.45 27.68
C GLY A 135 5.17 9.44 26.43
N ALA A 136 5.45 8.29 25.80
CA ALA A 136 6.10 8.24 24.50
C ALA A 136 5.12 8.64 23.40
N LEU A 137 5.39 9.76 22.74
CA LEU A 137 4.56 10.27 21.65
C LEU A 137 4.65 9.33 20.44
N CYS A 138 3.51 8.91 19.95
CA CYS A 138 3.39 8.06 18.75
C CYS A 138 3.99 6.64 18.87
N SER A 139 4.45 6.22 20.05
CA SER A 139 4.94 4.85 20.28
C SER A 139 3.85 3.96 20.87
N CYS A 140 3.81 2.71 20.44
CA CYS A 140 2.91 1.70 20.98
C CYS A 140 3.55 0.30 20.81
N PRO A 141 4.63 0.02 21.57
CA PRO A 141 5.28 -1.28 21.50
C PRO A 141 4.30 -2.37 21.91
N VAL A 142 4.19 -3.38 21.07
CA VAL A 142 3.31 -4.54 21.29
C VAL A 142 4.17 -5.73 21.64
N THR A 143 4.09 -6.21 22.90
CA THR A 143 4.78 -7.42 23.31
C THR A 143 3.97 -8.67 22.94
N ALA A 144 4.64 -9.82 22.86
CA ALA A 144 3.99 -11.11 22.60
C ALA A 144 2.95 -11.45 23.68
N GLU A 145 3.23 -11.10 24.94
CA GLU A 145 2.32 -11.32 26.07
C GLU A 145 1.06 -10.46 25.95
N ALA A 146 1.21 -9.17 25.60
CA ALA A 146 0.08 -8.24 25.41
C ALA A 146 -0.81 -8.71 24.26
N LEU A 147 -0.20 -9.13 23.14
CA LEU A 147 -0.92 -9.67 21.99
C LEU A 147 -1.66 -10.96 22.36
N THR A 148 -0.99 -11.91 23.01
CA THR A 148 -1.59 -13.18 23.42
C THR A 148 -2.75 -12.96 24.39
N GLY A 149 -2.59 -12.06 25.36
CA GLY A 149 -3.66 -11.70 26.30
C GLY A 149 -4.88 -11.10 25.60
N ALA A 150 -4.66 -10.19 24.64
CA ALA A 150 -5.73 -9.57 23.86
C ALA A 150 -6.47 -10.60 22.99
N LEU A 151 -5.75 -11.53 22.36
CA LEU A 151 -6.36 -12.61 21.56
C LEU A 151 -7.20 -13.56 22.43
N HIS A 152 -6.71 -13.92 23.61
CA HIS A 152 -7.47 -14.74 24.56
C HIS A 152 -8.75 -14.03 25.04
N ALA A 153 -8.65 -12.73 25.37
CA ALA A 153 -9.82 -11.95 25.78
C ALA A 153 -10.90 -11.85 24.69
N LEU A 154 -10.48 -11.71 23.43
CA LEU A 154 -11.39 -11.73 22.28
C LEU A 154 -12.02 -13.13 22.07
N ALA A 155 -11.22 -14.18 22.20
CA ALA A 155 -11.71 -15.55 22.07
C ALA A 155 -12.78 -15.89 23.13
N GLN A 156 -12.61 -15.44 24.37
CA GLN A 156 -13.62 -15.58 25.43
C GLN A 156 -14.95 -14.87 25.10
N GLN A 157 -14.93 -13.82 24.26
CA GLN A 157 -16.09 -13.12 23.75
C GLN A 157 -16.65 -13.76 22.45
N GLY A 158 -16.09 -14.87 22.00
CA GLY A 158 -16.44 -15.52 20.74
C GLY A 158 -16.06 -14.68 19.51
N ILE A 159 -15.03 -13.83 19.63
CA ILE A 159 -14.51 -12.98 18.57
C ILE A 159 -13.17 -13.56 18.10
N SER A 160 -13.07 -13.83 16.79
CA SER A 160 -11.82 -14.17 16.11
C SER A 160 -11.45 -12.99 15.20
N PRO A 161 -10.38 -12.24 15.48
CA PRO A 161 -9.96 -11.16 14.59
C PRO A 161 -9.45 -11.72 13.26
N PHE A 162 -9.72 -11.02 12.16
CA PHE A 162 -9.23 -11.41 10.84
C PHE A 162 -7.75 -11.07 10.63
N GLY A 163 -7.16 -10.28 11.51
CA GLY A 163 -5.75 -9.91 11.45
C GLY A 163 -5.29 -9.11 12.65
N VAL A 164 -3.98 -8.92 12.72
CA VAL A 164 -3.30 -8.05 13.66
C VAL A 164 -2.51 -7.00 12.87
N TYR A 165 -2.71 -5.73 13.19
CA TYR A 165 -2.04 -4.61 12.55
C TYR A 165 -1.10 -3.92 13.55
N VAL A 166 0.18 -3.88 13.23
CA VAL A 166 1.21 -3.17 14.00
C VAL A 166 2.04 -2.28 13.10
N THR A 167 2.51 -1.16 13.61
CA THR A 167 3.44 -0.27 12.91
C THR A 167 4.86 -0.66 13.27
N SER A 168 5.75 -0.77 12.29
CA SER A 168 7.16 -1.07 12.48
C SER A 168 7.99 -0.21 11.53
N PRO A 169 9.11 0.37 12.00
CA PRO A 169 9.56 0.40 13.41
C PRO A 169 8.67 1.26 14.28
N ASP A 170 8.71 0.99 15.60
CA ASP A 170 7.98 1.73 16.65
C ASP A 170 8.91 2.69 17.39
#